data_363c4590df0cc2945c41da2c797ee65f
#
_entry.id   363c4590df0cc2945c41da2c797ee65f
#
_cell.length_a   1.000
_cell.length_b   1.000
_cell.length_c   1.000
_cell.angle_alpha   90.00
_cell.angle_beta   90.00
_cell.angle_gamma   90.00
#
_symmetry.space_group_name_H-M   'P 1'
#
loop_
_entity.id
_entity.type
_entity.pdbx_description
1 polymer ?
#
loop_
_entity_poly.entity_id
_entity_poly.type
_entity_poly.pdbx_seq_one_letter_code
_entity_poly.pdbx_strand_id
1 'polypeptide(L)'
;MTDLKEKGQPIPLTEVQEILPSAFSLGPDTDNPSTLQALDQNENLLGRVTQTSPEGDSAIGFSGPTNVMVIWDQDQKVSSVSIRSSGDTVDHVDAIIEEPAFFEQFTGMTRKELAESNKIEAVSGATLTSLAIVDAISLRFGGEKQASRFPNSIQIEEIQEHIPAASQLIPSATHPSLLEILDINGTKLG
;
A
#
# COMPACT_ATOMS: atom_id res chain seq x y z
N MET A 1 -4.32 14.24 11.27
CA MET A 1 -5.58 13.70 10.73
C MET A 1 -5.53 13.91 9.22
N THR A 2 -4.74 13.08 8.54
CA THR A 2 -4.62 13.12 7.08
C THR A 2 -5.88 12.49 6.51
N ASP A 3 -6.61 13.26 5.75
CA ASP A 3 -7.99 13.01 5.37
C ASP A 3 -8.08 11.81 4.41
N LEU A 4 -8.88 10.81 4.73
CA LEU A 4 -9.27 9.68 3.87
C LEU A 4 -9.92 10.10 2.51
N LYS A 5 -9.96 11.41 2.22
CA LYS A 5 -10.56 12.00 1.02
C LYS A 5 -9.74 11.85 -0.27
N GLU A 6 -8.49 11.38 -0.19
CA GLU A 6 -7.61 11.31 -1.37
C GLU A 6 -7.64 9.96 -2.08
N LYS A 7 -8.50 9.04 -1.70
CA LYS A 7 -8.68 7.76 -2.40
C LYS A 7 -9.10 8.00 -3.85
N GLY A 8 -8.20 7.65 -4.77
CA GLY A 8 -8.46 7.81 -6.21
C GLY A 8 -8.38 9.24 -6.74
N GLN A 9 -7.85 10.19 -5.98
CA GLN A 9 -7.62 11.57 -6.44
C GLN A 9 -6.60 11.60 -7.60
N PRO A 10 -6.81 12.46 -8.61
CA PRO A 10 -5.84 12.63 -9.68
C PRO A 10 -4.44 12.96 -9.14
N ILE A 11 -3.42 12.43 -9.79
CA ILE A 11 -2.03 12.75 -9.44
C ILE A 11 -1.74 14.18 -9.95
N PRO A 12 -1.41 15.15 -9.07
CA PRO A 12 -1.08 16.49 -9.51
C PRO A 12 0.33 16.52 -10.10
N LEU A 13 0.52 17.40 -11.10
CA LEU A 13 1.84 17.57 -11.74
C LEU A 13 2.93 17.94 -10.73
N THR A 14 2.59 18.72 -9.70
CA THR A 14 3.54 19.14 -8.67
C THR A 14 4.17 17.99 -7.91
N GLU A 15 3.41 16.94 -7.58
CA GLU A 15 3.95 15.75 -6.93
C GLU A 15 4.92 14.99 -7.86
N VAL A 16 4.59 14.93 -9.16
CA VAL A 16 5.47 14.28 -10.15
C VAL A 16 6.76 15.08 -10.34
N GLN A 17 6.68 16.41 -10.30
CA GLN A 17 7.84 17.30 -10.44
C GLN A 17 8.85 17.19 -9.27
N GLU A 18 8.44 16.71 -8.11
CA GLU A 18 9.38 16.42 -7.01
C GLU A 18 10.38 15.31 -7.39
N ILE A 19 9.96 14.38 -8.26
CA ILE A 19 10.78 13.23 -8.69
C ILE A 19 11.31 13.43 -10.12
N LEU A 20 10.48 13.99 -11.00
CA LEU A 20 10.80 14.33 -12.39
C LEU A 20 10.71 15.84 -12.60
N PRO A 21 11.72 16.64 -12.19
CA PRO A 21 11.66 18.10 -12.24
C PRO A 21 11.43 18.68 -13.63
N SER A 22 11.78 17.95 -14.70
CA SER A 22 11.57 18.35 -16.08
C SER A 22 10.15 18.07 -16.59
N ALA A 23 9.27 17.44 -15.81
CA ALA A 23 7.89 17.22 -16.20
C ALA A 23 7.15 18.56 -16.33
N PHE A 24 6.54 18.78 -17.49
CA PHE A 24 5.79 19.98 -17.82
C PHE A 24 4.29 19.74 -17.86
N SER A 25 3.88 18.55 -18.29
CA SER A 25 2.48 18.15 -18.33
C SER A 25 2.27 16.66 -18.06
N LEU A 26 1.05 16.33 -17.64
CA LEU A 26 0.60 14.94 -17.50
C LEU A 26 -0.54 14.71 -18.50
N GLY A 27 -0.43 13.62 -19.27
CA GLY A 27 -1.45 13.18 -20.20
C GLY A 27 -1.88 11.73 -19.96
N PRO A 28 -3.03 11.30 -20.49
CA PRO A 28 -3.44 9.91 -20.42
C PRO A 28 -2.47 9.01 -21.20
N ASP A 29 -2.12 7.86 -20.66
CA ASP A 29 -1.42 6.83 -21.40
C ASP A 29 -2.40 6.09 -22.31
N THR A 30 -2.07 5.95 -23.60
CA THR A 30 -2.95 5.34 -24.62
C THR A 30 -3.12 3.84 -24.42
N ASP A 31 -2.09 3.20 -23.89
CA ASP A 31 -2.04 1.75 -23.71
C ASP A 31 -2.63 1.32 -22.35
N ASN A 32 -2.64 2.24 -21.39
CA ASN A 32 -3.14 1.98 -20.04
C ASN A 32 -3.86 3.20 -19.45
N PRO A 33 -5.20 3.25 -19.52
CA PRO A 33 -6.00 4.40 -19.07
C PRO A 33 -5.82 4.82 -17.61
N SER A 34 -5.30 3.91 -16.77
CA SER A 34 -5.04 4.17 -15.35
C SER A 34 -3.59 4.58 -15.06
N THR A 35 -2.84 4.90 -16.12
CA THR A 35 -1.47 5.40 -16.07
C THR A 35 -1.43 6.78 -16.75
N LEU A 36 -0.59 7.67 -16.27
CA LEU A 36 -0.33 8.96 -16.89
C LEU A 36 1.05 8.97 -17.54
N GLN A 37 1.17 9.67 -18.65
CA GLN A 37 2.46 10.02 -19.26
C GLN A 37 2.95 11.33 -18.67
N ALA A 38 4.18 11.39 -18.21
CA ALA A 38 4.86 12.63 -17.85
C ALA A 38 5.67 13.13 -19.08
N LEU A 39 5.35 14.32 -19.53
CA LEU A 39 5.92 14.90 -20.74
C LEU A 39 6.74 16.16 -20.42
N ASP A 40 7.80 16.41 -21.16
CA ASP A 40 8.56 17.66 -21.10
C ASP A 40 7.87 18.79 -21.88
N GLN A 41 8.49 19.98 -21.95
CA GLN A 41 7.98 21.14 -22.67
C GLN A 41 7.87 20.93 -24.20
N ASN A 42 8.56 19.94 -24.73
CA ASN A 42 8.57 19.58 -26.15
C ASN A 42 7.69 18.36 -26.45
N GLU A 43 6.85 17.97 -25.47
CA GLU A 43 5.99 16.79 -25.55
C GLU A 43 6.75 15.46 -25.63
N ASN A 44 8.04 15.42 -25.28
CA ASN A 44 8.77 14.18 -25.19
C ASN A 44 8.40 13.42 -23.90
N LEU A 45 8.25 12.11 -24.01
CA LEU A 45 7.97 11.24 -22.88
C LEU A 45 9.19 11.19 -21.94
N LEU A 46 9.00 11.59 -20.69
CA LEU A 46 9.99 11.46 -19.63
C LEU A 46 9.82 10.13 -18.87
N GLY A 47 8.59 9.71 -18.69
CA GLY A 47 8.24 8.50 -17.98
C GLY A 47 6.73 8.34 -17.84
N ARG A 48 6.32 7.31 -17.10
CA ARG A 48 4.91 7.05 -16.79
C ARG A 48 4.69 7.09 -15.30
N VAL A 49 3.48 7.48 -14.90
CA VAL A 49 3.13 7.63 -13.48
C VAL A 49 1.83 6.89 -13.21
N THR A 50 1.78 6.13 -12.15
CA THR A 50 0.57 5.49 -11.65
C THR A 50 0.53 5.52 -10.13
N GLN A 51 -0.63 5.27 -9.54
CA GLN A 51 -0.80 5.13 -8.10
C GLN A 51 -1.45 3.80 -7.76
N THR A 52 -1.29 3.35 -6.53
CA THR A 52 -1.88 2.08 -6.09
C THR A 52 -3.37 2.18 -5.81
N SER A 53 -3.87 3.33 -5.39
CA SER A 53 -5.30 3.55 -5.16
C SER A 53 -6.06 3.72 -6.50
N PRO A 54 -7.27 3.16 -6.63
CA PRO A 54 -8.05 2.48 -5.58
C PRO A 54 -7.81 0.96 -5.46
N GLU A 55 -7.15 0.32 -6.42
CA GLU A 55 -7.02 -1.14 -6.49
C GLU A 55 -6.26 -1.73 -5.29
N GLY A 56 -5.26 -0.99 -4.80
CA GLY A 56 -4.45 -1.37 -3.63
C GLY A 56 -5.08 -1.06 -2.27
N ASP A 57 -6.22 -0.35 -2.23
CA ASP A 57 -6.82 0.15 -0.97
C ASP A 57 -7.29 -0.96 -0.02
N SER A 58 -7.44 -2.18 -0.49
CA SER A 58 -7.75 -3.34 0.35
C SER A 58 -6.54 -3.87 1.13
N ALA A 59 -5.32 -3.44 0.78
CA ALA A 59 -4.12 -3.77 1.53
C ALA A 59 -4.01 -2.84 2.74
N ILE A 60 -4.32 -3.38 3.91
CA ILE A 60 -4.34 -2.64 5.17
C ILE A 60 -3.06 -2.95 5.93
N GLY A 61 -2.36 -1.90 6.35
CA GLY A 61 -1.20 -1.98 7.23
C GLY A 61 -1.60 -2.18 8.69
N PHE A 62 -0.99 -1.43 9.60
CA PHE A 62 -1.34 -1.51 11.01
C PHE A 62 -2.74 -0.91 11.28
N SER A 63 -3.07 0.24 10.71
CA SER A 63 -4.35 0.94 10.95
C SER A 63 -5.09 1.38 9.68
N GLY A 64 -4.46 1.38 8.52
CA GLY A 64 -5.09 1.81 7.28
C GLY A 64 -4.29 1.50 6.02
N PRO A 65 -4.85 1.79 4.84
CA PRO A 65 -4.16 1.62 3.57
C PRO A 65 -3.16 2.75 3.33
N THR A 66 -2.15 2.46 2.52
CA THR A 66 -1.17 3.44 2.04
C THR A 66 -1.20 3.51 0.52
N ASN A 67 -1.48 4.70 -0.02
CA ASN A 67 -1.45 4.97 -1.44
C ASN A 67 -0.03 5.36 -1.86
N VAL A 68 0.50 4.67 -2.85
CA VAL A 68 1.87 4.84 -3.34
C VAL A 68 1.84 5.31 -4.78
N MET A 69 2.73 6.22 -5.14
CA MET A 69 3.03 6.59 -6.52
C MET A 69 4.17 5.73 -7.04
N VAL A 70 4.02 5.20 -8.25
CA VAL A 70 5.05 4.45 -8.96
C VAL A 70 5.37 5.19 -10.24
N ILE A 71 6.64 5.54 -10.43
CA ILE A 71 7.15 6.19 -11.64
C ILE A 71 7.97 5.18 -12.43
N TRP A 72 7.70 5.13 -13.73
CA TRP A 72 8.34 4.26 -14.69
C TRP A 72 9.21 5.09 -15.63
N ASP A 73 10.36 4.55 -16.00
CA ASP A 73 11.18 5.10 -17.06
C ASP A 73 10.60 4.79 -18.46
N GLN A 74 11.34 5.20 -19.49
CA GLN A 74 10.96 4.97 -20.89
C GLN A 74 11.00 3.48 -21.27
N ASP A 75 11.82 2.68 -20.59
CA ASP A 75 11.95 1.23 -20.78
C ASP A 75 10.91 0.42 -19.99
N GLN A 76 9.93 1.10 -19.39
CA GLN A 76 8.86 0.51 -18.56
C GLN A 76 9.38 -0.22 -17.33
N LYS A 77 10.48 0.27 -16.77
CA LYS A 77 11.00 -0.17 -15.47
C LYS A 77 10.73 0.88 -14.41
N VAL A 78 10.52 0.44 -13.20
CA VAL A 78 10.34 1.36 -12.06
C VAL A 78 11.59 2.21 -11.89
N SER A 79 11.43 3.51 -11.95
CA SER A 79 12.48 4.49 -11.62
C SER A 79 12.36 5.02 -10.20
N SER A 80 11.14 5.08 -9.66
CA SER A 80 10.91 5.55 -8.29
C SER A 80 9.57 5.05 -7.74
N VAL A 81 9.53 4.88 -6.42
CA VAL A 81 8.31 4.62 -5.64
C VAL A 81 8.28 5.60 -4.47
N SER A 82 7.13 6.20 -4.18
CA SER A 82 6.97 7.14 -3.06
C SER A 82 5.56 7.06 -2.48
N ILE A 83 5.42 7.37 -1.18
CA ILE A 83 4.11 7.46 -0.52
C ILE A 83 3.45 8.77 -0.92
N ARG A 84 2.19 8.69 -1.39
CA ARG A 84 1.33 9.86 -1.66
C ARG A 84 0.49 10.22 -0.43
N SER A 85 -0.15 9.24 0.13
CA SER A 85 -1.00 9.40 1.31
C SER A 85 -1.08 8.09 2.07
N SER A 86 -1.34 8.18 3.36
CA SER A 86 -1.53 7.00 4.21
C SER A 86 -2.62 7.24 5.24
N GLY A 87 -3.45 6.22 5.45
CA GLY A 87 -4.36 6.11 6.59
C GLY A 87 -3.77 5.29 7.73
N ASP A 88 -2.51 4.89 7.61
CA ASP A 88 -1.83 4.09 8.62
C ASP A 88 -1.25 4.94 9.76
N THR A 89 -0.70 4.31 10.78
CA THR A 89 -0.08 4.98 11.93
C THR A 89 1.11 5.82 11.48
N VAL A 90 1.14 7.10 11.88
CA VAL A 90 2.14 8.08 11.43
C VAL A 90 3.56 7.60 11.72
N ASP A 91 3.84 7.10 12.93
CA ASP A 91 5.18 6.63 13.31
C ASP A 91 5.68 5.47 12.40
N HIS A 92 4.79 4.59 11.94
CA HIS A 92 5.15 3.51 11.03
C HIS A 92 5.41 4.03 9.61
N VAL A 93 4.63 5.01 9.16
CA VAL A 93 4.82 5.65 7.86
C VAL A 93 6.13 6.43 7.84
N ASP A 94 6.42 7.19 8.89
CA ASP A 94 7.66 7.96 9.02
C ASP A 94 8.88 7.02 9.03
N ALA A 95 8.82 5.89 9.76
CA ALA A 95 9.88 4.89 9.76
C ALA A 95 10.17 4.33 8.36
N ILE A 96 9.15 4.18 7.50
CA ILE A 96 9.33 3.74 6.11
C ILE A 96 9.94 4.86 5.26
N ILE A 97 9.53 6.10 5.45
CA ILE A 97 10.06 7.25 4.71
C ILE A 97 11.54 7.48 5.06
N GLU A 98 11.92 7.26 6.31
CA GLU A 98 13.30 7.36 6.81
C GLU A 98 14.22 6.22 6.35
N GLU A 99 13.66 5.16 5.72
CA GLU A 99 14.42 4.01 5.19
C GLU A 99 14.34 3.94 3.66
N PRO A 100 15.11 4.76 2.92
CA PRO A 100 15.06 4.81 1.46
C PRO A 100 15.34 3.46 0.79
N ALA A 101 16.14 2.60 1.41
CA ALA A 101 16.46 1.27 0.91
C ALA A 101 15.21 0.39 0.72
N PHE A 102 14.12 0.67 1.44
CA PHE A 102 12.85 0.00 1.23
C PHE A 102 12.28 0.26 -0.17
N PHE A 103 12.26 1.52 -0.60
CA PHE A 103 11.73 1.89 -1.92
C PHE A 103 12.71 1.53 -3.05
N GLU A 104 14.01 1.54 -2.78
CA GLU A 104 15.04 1.17 -3.76
C GLU A 104 14.89 -0.29 -4.22
N GLN A 105 14.33 -1.17 -3.40
CA GLN A 105 14.08 -2.56 -3.76
C GLN A 105 13.14 -2.72 -4.97
N PHE A 106 12.30 -1.74 -5.26
CA PHE A 106 11.39 -1.75 -6.41
C PHE A 106 12.05 -1.25 -7.69
N THR A 107 13.18 -0.53 -7.59
CA THR A 107 13.83 0.10 -8.73
C THR A 107 14.29 -0.93 -9.75
N GLY A 108 14.02 -0.65 -11.02
CA GLY A 108 14.33 -1.54 -12.14
C GLY A 108 13.35 -2.67 -12.37
N MET A 109 12.37 -2.86 -11.47
CA MET A 109 11.33 -3.89 -11.65
C MET A 109 10.40 -3.54 -12.79
N THR A 110 9.94 -4.57 -13.49
CA THR A 110 8.86 -4.51 -14.46
C THR A 110 7.49 -4.61 -13.79
N ARG A 111 6.43 -4.28 -14.52
CA ARG A 111 5.04 -4.46 -14.03
C ARG A 111 4.76 -5.90 -13.56
N LYS A 112 5.28 -6.90 -14.27
CA LYS A 112 5.11 -8.30 -13.89
C LYS A 112 5.82 -8.63 -12.59
N GLU A 113 7.05 -8.15 -12.42
CA GLU A 113 7.81 -8.38 -11.18
C GLU A 113 7.16 -7.68 -9.99
N LEU A 114 6.54 -6.51 -10.19
CA LEU A 114 5.75 -5.86 -9.14
C LEU A 114 4.49 -6.66 -8.76
N ALA A 115 3.80 -7.27 -9.73
CA ALA A 115 2.66 -8.14 -9.45
C ALA A 115 3.05 -9.39 -8.65
N GLU A 116 4.28 -9.86 -8.83
CA GLU A 116 4.84 -11.06 -8.18
C GLU A 116 5.78 -10.71 -7.00
N SER A 117 5.77 -9.46 -6.50
CA SER A 117 6.75 -8.91 -5.54
C SER A 117 6.61 -9.50 -4.13
N ASN A 118 7.06 -10.73 -3.94
CA ASN A 118 7.04 -11.46 -2.68
C ASN A 118 8.40 -11.51 -1.94
N LYS A 119 9.42 -10.82 -2.47
CA LYS A 119 10.80 -10.85 -1.95
C LYS A 119 11.25 -9.52 -1.35
N ILE A 120 10.36 -8.53 -1.26
CA ILE A 120 10.66 -7.23 -0.69
C ILE A 120 10.80 -7.35 0.82
N GLU A 121 11.91 -6.88 1.36
CA GLU A 121 12.17 -6.86 2.79
C GLU A 121 11.43 -5.70 3.46
N ALA A 122 10.74 -5.99 4.56
CA ALA A 122 10.01 -4.99 5.31
C ALA A 122 10.92 -4.17 6.23
N VAL A 123 10.52 -2.94 6.52
CA VAL A 123 11.20 -2.07 7.47
C VAL A 123 10.96 -2.57 8.89
N SER A 124 12.02 -2.67 9.69
CA SER A 124 11.93 -3.05 11.09
C SER A 124 11.13 -2.01 11.88
N GLY A 125 10.23 -2.47 12.71
CA GLY A 125 9.31 -1.59 13.47
C GLY A 125 8.08 -1.11 12.68
N ALA A 126 8.09 -1.19 11.34
CA ALA A 126 6.96 -0.85 10.48
C ALA A 126 6.55 -2.01 9.55
N THR A 127 6.73 -3.23 10.00
CA THR A 127 6.57 -4.43 9.18
C THR A 127 5.20 -4.52 8.51
N LEU A 128 4.10 -4.37 9.25
CA LEU A 128 2.75 -4.50 8.68
C LEU A 128 2.46 -3.43 7.61
N THR A 129 2.89 -2.20 7.84
CA THR A 129 2.74 -1.09 6.89
C THR A 129 3.58 -1.32 5.63
N SER A 130 4.85 -1.75 5.78
CA SER A 130 5.71 -2.11 4.64
C SER A 130 5.07 -3.19 3.77
N LEU A 131 4.55 -4.23 4.42
CA LEU A 131 3.97 -5.37 3.74
C LEU A 131 2.64 -5.01 3.06
N ALA A 132 1.86 -4.10 3.65
CA ALA A 132 0.66 -3.57 3.00
C ALA A 132 1.00 -2.71 1.77
N ILE A 133 2.11 -1.97 1.79
CA ILE A 133 2.61 -1.26 0.60
C ILE A 133 2.96 -2.25 -0.51
N VAL A 134 3.68 -3.33 -0.21
CA VAL A 134 4.01 -4.39 -1.18
C VAL A 134 2.74 -5.01 -1.77
N ASP A 135 1.77 -5.36 -0.92
CA ASP A 135 0.48 -5.91 -1.35
C ASP A 135 -0.31 -4.92 -2.21
N ALA A 136 -0.33 -3.63 -1.83
CA ALA A 136 -1.01 -2.58 -2.60
C ALA A 136 -0.41 -2.43 -4.00
N ILE A 137 0.92 -2.46 -4.11
CA ILE A 137 1.63 -2.45 -5.39
C ILE A 137 1.30 -3.70 -6.19
N SER A 138 1.39 -4.89 -5.59
CA SER A 138 1.07 -6.15 -6.26
C SER A 138 -0.36 -6.14 -6.83
N LEU A 139 -1.36 -5.80 -6.01
CA LEU A 139 -2.77 -5.69 -6.41
C LEU A 139 -2.97 -4.72 -7.58
N ARG A 140 -2.30 -3.57 -7.52
CA ARG A 140 -2.38 -2.55 -8.56
C ARG A 140 -1.95 -3.07 -9.93
N PHE A 141 -1.01 -4.01 -9.98
CA PHE A 141 -0.47 -4.57 -11.21
C PHE A 141 -1.02 -5.95 -11.57
N GLY A 142 -2.12 -6.36 -10.93
CA GLY A 142 -2.84 -7.59 -11.25
C GLY A 142 -2.31 -8.83 -10.55
N GLY A 143 -1.46 -8.65 -9.54
CA GLY A 143 -1.07 -9.72 -8.61
C GLY A 143 -2.16 -10.01 -7.58
N GLU A 144 -1.88 -10.95 -6.73
CA GLU A 144 -2.77 -11.34 -5.63
C GLU A 144 -2.21 -10.82 -4.30
N LYS A 145 -3.10 -10.50 -3.37
CA LYS A 145 -2.71 -10.24 -2.00
C LYS A 145 -2.02 -11.49 -1.45
N GLN A 146 -0.84 -11.32 -0.88
CA GLN A 146 -0.14 -12.45 -0.28
C GLN A 146 -1.03 -13.10 0.78
N ALA A 147 -1.06 -14.44 0.78
CA ALA A 147 -1.76 -15.19 1.83
C ALA A 147 -1.28 -14.69 3.19
N SER A 148 -2.21 -14.57 4.13
CA SER A 148 -1.94 -14.04 5.46
C SER A 148 -0.58 -14.50 5.98
N ARG A 149 0.29 -13.55 6.33
CA ARG A 149 1.61 -13.84 6.92
C ARG A 149 1.50 -14.39 8.33
N PHE A 150 0.30 -14.36 8.86
CA PHE A 150 -0.12 -15.13 10.02
C PHE A 150 -0.91 -16.33 9.49
N PRO A 151 -0.24 -17.47 9.18
CA PRO A 151 -0.87 -18.60 8.51
C PRO A 151 -1.97 -19.25 9.34
N ASN A 152 -1.97 -19.01 10.62
CA ASN A 152 -2.99 -19.48 11.54
C ASN A 152 -3.88 -18.31 11.96
N SER A 153 -5.16 -18.34 11.58
CA SER A 153 -6.15 -17.47 12.23
C SER A 153 -6.11 -17.77 13.74
N ILE A 154 -6.19 -16.71 14.55
CA ILE A 154 -6.30 -16.86 16.00
C ILE A 154 -7.48 -17.79 16.30
N GLN A 155 -7.24 -18.87 17.04
CA GLN A 155 -8.27 -19.82 17.41
C GLN A 155 -8.85 -19.42 18.77
N ILE A 156 -10.13 -19.72 18.99
CA ILE A 156 -10.80 -19.37 20.25
C ILE A 156 -10.15 -20.08 21.44
N GLU A 157 -9.62 -21.27 21.22
CA GLU A 157 -8.94 -22.08 22.22
C GLU A 157 -7.68 -21.37 22.75
N GLU A 158 -6.91 -20.72 21.88
CA GLU A 158 -5.73 -19.93 22.27
C GLU A 158 -6.12 -18.73 23.15
N ILE A 159 -7.24 -18.10 22.82
CA ILE A 159 -7.78 -16.98 23.62
C ILE A 159 -8.28 -17.46 24.97
N GLN A 160 -8.92 -18.64 25.04
CA GLN A 160 -9.46 -19.21 26.28
C GLN A 160 -8.38 -19.54 27.31
N GLU A 161 -7.14 -19.77 26.89
CA GLU A 161 -6.01 -19.92 27.82
C GLU A 161 -5.78 -18.66 28.68
N HIS A 162 -6.10 -17.48 28.12
CA HIS A 162 -5.92 -16.18 28.78
C HIS A 162 -7.23 -15.55 29.25
N ILE A 163 -8.31 -15.80 28.53
CA ILE A 163 -9.65 -15.28 28.81
C ILE A 163 -10.63 -16.46 28.79
N PRO A 164 -10.76 -17.20 29.88
CA PRO A 164 -11.58 -18.43 29.96
C PRO A 164 -13.06 -18.24 29.58
N ALA A 165 -13.59 -17.02 29.74
CA ALA A 165 -14.97 -16.68 29.41
C ALA A 165 -15.18 -16.41 27.90
N ALA A 166 -14.13 -16.39 27.10
CA ALA A 166 -14.23 -16.18 25.66
C ALA A 166 -14.98 -17.33 24.98
N SER A 167 -15.94 -17.00 24.14
CA SER A 167 -16.78 -17.97 23.45
C SER A 167 -16.82 -17.73 21.94
N GLN A 168 -16.63 -16.48 21.50
CA GLN A 168 -16.67 -16.11 20.08
C GLN A 168 -15.61 -15.07 19.76
N LEU A 169 -15.08 -15.14 18.53
CA LEU A 169 -14.24 -14.13 17.92
C LEU A 169 -14.97 -13.60 16.69
N ILE A 170 -15.21 -12.28 16.67
CA ILE A 170 -15.83 -11.63 15.52
C ILE A 170 -14.97 -10.48 15.00
N PRO A 171 -14.96 -10.18 13.70
CA PRO A 171 -14.29 -9.00 13.18
C PRO A 171 -14.85 -7.74 13.82
N SER A 172 -13.96 -6.82 14.21
CA SER A 172 -14.39 -5.52 14.76
C SER A 172 -15.06 -4.68 13.66
N ALA A 173 -16.20 -4.08 13.98
CA ALA A 173 -16.91 -3.19 13.07
C ALA A 173 -16.15 -1.87 12.82
N THR A 174 -15.24 -1.50 13.72
CA THR A 174 -14.54 -0.21 13.69
C THR A 174 -13.09 -0.34 13.23
N HIS A 175 -12.53 -1.55 13.25
CA HIS A 175 -11.13 -1.77 12.94
C HIS A 175 -10.90 -3.11 12.24
N PRO A 176 -10.57 -3.11 10.93
CA PRO A 176 -10.55 -4.33 10.11
C PRO A 176 -9.49 -5.37 10.52
N SER A 177 -8.47 -4.94 11.29
CA SER A 177 -7.39 -5.81 11.77
C SER A 177 -7.61 -6.36 13.17
N LEU A 178 -8.72 -5.99 13.84
CA LEU A 178 -9.01 -6.43 15.20
C LEU A 178 -10.14 -7.45 15.22
N LEU A 179 -10.03 -8.40 16.15
CA LEU A 179 -11.11 -9.28 16.54
C LEU A 179 -11.66 -8.84 17.88
N GLU A 180 -12.96 -8.83 18.00
CA GLU A 180 -13.65 -8.62 19.26
C GLU A 180 -13.91 -9.97 19.91
N ILE A 181 -13.64 -10.06 21.22
CA ILE A 181 -13.84 -11.27 22.02
C ILE A 181 -15.16 -11.14 22.73
N LEU A 182 -16.05 -12.11 22.54
CA LEU A 182 -17.36 -12.14 23.17
C LEU A 182 -17.48 -13.36 24.11
N ASP A 183 -18.27 -13.20 25.18
CA ASP A 183 -18.73 -14.31 26.01
C ASP A 183 -19.88 -15.08 25.35
N ILE A 184 -20.38 -16.13 26.03
CA ILE A 184 -21.47 -16.97 25.54
C ILE A 184 -22.81 -16.19 25.39
N ASN A 185 -22.93 -15.04 26.03
CA ASN A 185 -24.12 -14.17 25.97
C ASN A 185 -23.94 -13.06 24.91
N GLY A 186 -22.81 -13.03 24.22
CA GLY A 186 -22.47 -11.97 23.24
C GLY A 186 -21.96 -10.69 23.89
N THR A 187 -21.56 -10.71 25.18
CA THR A 187 -20.99 -9.54 25.86
C THR A 187 -19.52 -9.40 25.47
N LYS A 188 -19.10 -8.20 25.10
CA LYS A 188 -17.72 -7.91 24.73
C LYS A 188 -16.79 -8.00 25.93
N LEU A 189 -15.73 -8.80 25.79
CA LEU A 189 -14.68 -9.02 26.80
C LEU A 189 -13.37 -8.30 26.46
N GLY A 190 -13.13 -8.00 25.17
CA GLY A 190 -11.95 -7.32 24.67
C GLY A 190 -12.02 -7.05 23.19
#